data_7dc2fbc8e8e81ec780bbfb3e78c19a9c
#
_entry.id   7dc2fbc8e8e81ec780bbfb3e78c19a9c
#
_cell.length_a   1.000
_cell.length_b   1.000
_cell.length_c   1.000
_cell.angle_alpha   90.00
_cell.angle_beta   90.00
_cell.angle_gamma   90.00
#
_symmetry.space_group_name_H-M   'P 1'
#
loop_
_entity.id
_entity.type
_entity.pdbx_description
1 polymer ?
#
loop_
_entity_poly.entity_id
_entity_poly.type
_entity_poly.pdbx_seq_one_letter_code
_entity_poly.pdbx_strand_id
1 'polypeptide(L)'
;MSRIGKKIIDIPEGVNVTINESEILTTGPKGELLCENFSGTNVIQENNQITISPVDESQASIQYWGIQRTLLNNNIVGVTEGYKKTLEINGVGYKAQMKGNNIQLSLGFSHDINYEAPEGIKIETSTPTEVTVLSLIHI
;
A
#
# COMPACT_ATOMS: atom_id res chain seq x y z
N MET A 1 20.29 -13.77 -9.52
CA MET A 1 19.92 -13.36 -8.16
C MET A 1 19.20 -12.01 -8.18
N SER A 2 18.15 -11.86 -7.39
CA SER A 2 17.40 -10.62 -7.32
C SER A 2 18.15 -9.56 -6.50
N ARG A 3 18.38 -8.37 -7.07
CA ARG A 3 18.94 -7.24 -6.33
C ARG A 3 17.96 -6.72 -5.28
N ILE A 4 16.67 -6.78 -5.57
CA ILE A 4 15.60 -6.33 -4.67
C ILE A 4 15.49 -7.25 -3.46
N GLY A 5 15.54 -8.56 -3.67
CA GLY A 5 15.42 -9.55 -2.60
C GLY A 5 16.56 -9.49 -1.57
N LYS A 6 17.75 -9.08 -1.96
CA LYS A 6 18.91 -8.96 -1.06
C LYS A 6 18.83 -7.79 -0.09
N LYS A 7 18.00 -6.80 -0.35
CA LYS A 7 17.88 -5.63 0.52
C LYS A 7 17.21 -5.99 1.83
N ILE A 8 17.84 -5.62 2.93
CA ILE A 8 17.26 -5.76 4.27
C ILE A 8 16.13 -4.74 4.41
N ILE A 9 15.06 -5.14 5.05
CA ILE A 9 13.93 -4.27 5.35
C ILE A 9 14.07 -3.77 6.77
N ASP A 10 14.17 -2.46 6.96
CA ASP A 10 14.17 -1.84 8.28
C ASP A 10 12.74 -1.68 8.78
N ILE A 11 12.50 -2.04 10.04
CA ILE A 11 11.20 -1.87 10.71
C ILE A 11 11.22 -0.52 11.42
N PRO A 12 10.39 0.45 10.99
CA PRO A 12 10.32 1.75 11.67
C PRO A 12 9.80 1.63 13.10
N GLU A 13 10.10 2.61 13.91
CA GLU A 13 9.55 2.69 15.26
C GLU A 13 8.03 2.78 15.22
N GLY A 14 7.37 2.00 16.07
CA GLY A 14 5.91 1.92 16.11
C GLY A 14 5.29 0.90 15.17
N VAL A 15 6.10 0.19 14.37
CA VAL A 15 5.63 -0.89 13.50
C VAL A 15 5.95 -2.24 14.13
N ASN A 16 4.97 -3.12 14.15
CA ASN A 16 5.12 -4.51 14.60
C ASN A 16 4.85 -5.45 13.43
N VAL A 17 5.73 -6.44 13.28
CA VAL A 17 5.58 -7.47 12.24
C VAL A 17 5.47 -8.83 12.94
N THR A 18 4.41 -9.55 12.65
CA THR A 18 4.18 -10.90 13.15
C THR A 18 4.27 -11.88 12.00
N ILE A 19 5.19 -12.82 12.08
CA ILE A 19 5.45 -13.80 11.03
C ILE A 19 4.82 -15.13 11.43
N ASN A 20 3.82 -15.56 10.65
CA ASN A 20 3.17 -16.85 10.79
C ASN A 20 3.56 -17.77 9.61
N GLU A 21 3.20 -19.04 9.67
CA GLU A 21 3.54 -19.99 8.62
C GLU A 21 2.93 -19.64 7.24
N SER A 22 1.72 -19.10 7.23
CA SER A 22 0.99 -18.78 6.00
C SER A 22 0.80 -17.31 5.72
N GLU A 23 0.99 -16.46 6.73
CA GLU A 23 0.70 -15.03 6.65
C GLU A 23 1.70 -14.20 7.44
N ILE A 24 1.91 -12.97 7.01
CA ILE A 24 2.71 -11.98 7.73
C ILE A 24 1.81 -10.78 8.02
N LEU A 25 1.60 -10.50 9.31
CA LEU A 25 0.81 -9.35 9.76
C LEU A 25 1.75 -8.18 10.06
N THR A 26 1.48 -7.04 9.42
CA THR A 26 2.20 -5.78 9.67
C THR A 26 1.25 -4.78 10.31
N THR A 27 1.56 -4.34 11.51
CA THR A 27 0.75 -3.39 12.28
C THR A 27 1.53 -2.10 12.49
N GLY A 28 0.92 -0.97 12.21
CA GLY A 28 1.54 0.34 12.36
C GLY A 28 0.55 1.43 12.75
N PRO A 29 1.00 2.69 12.86
CA PRO A 29 0.16 3.79 13.35
C PRO A 29 -1.04 4.10 12.45
N LYS A 30 -1.00 3.73 11.17
CA LYS A 30 -2.11 3.96 10.24
C LYS A 30 -3.07 2.78 10.09
N GLY A 31 -2.73 1.62 10.62
CA GLY A 31 -3.56 0.43 10.55
C GLY A 31 -2.73 -0.84 10.43
N GLU A 32 -3.35 -1.90 9.97
CA GLU A 32 -2.69 -3.19 9.80
C GLU A 32 -2.96 -3.78 8.42
N LEU A 33 -1.99 -4.50 7.90
CA LEU A 33 -2.05 -5.17 6.62
C LEU A 33 -1.53 -6.60 6.73
N LEU A 34 -2.12 -7.50 5.97
CA LEU A 34 -1.67 -8.88 5.84
C LEU A 34 -1.03 -9.11 4.48
N CYS A 35 0.02 -9.91 4.45
CA CYS A 35 0.53 -10.44 3.19
C CYS A 35 0.78 -11.94 3.32
N GLU A 36 0.79 -12.63 2.19
CA GLU A 36 1.05 -14.05 2.14
C GLU A 36 2.52 -14.34 2.46
N ASN A 37 2.77 -15.36 3.27
CA ASN A 37 4.10 -15.87 3.51
C ASN A 37 4.36 -17.02 2.53
N PHE A 38 5.09 -16.75 1.47
CA PHE A 38 5.34 -17.73 0.42
C PHE A 38 6.24 -18.87 0.90
N SER A 39 5.85 -20.09 0.59
CA SER A 39 6.58 -21.29 1.01
C SER A 39 7.99 -21.40 0.43
N GLY A 40 8.28 -20.68 -0.65
CA GLY A 40 9.60 -20.63 -1.28
C GLY A 40 10.59 -19.64 -0.64
N THR A 41 10.20 -18.95 0.44
CA THR A 41 11.04 -17.95 1.10
C THR A 41 11.14 -18.19 2.60
N ASN A 42 12.29 -17.80 3.16
CA ASN A 42 12.51 -17.73 4.60
C ASN A 42 12.51 -16.25 5.03
N VAL A 43 11.66 -15.90 5.97
CA VAL A 43 11.57 -14.55 6.51
C VAL A 43 12.08 -14.56 7.95
N ILE A 44 13.13 -13.81 8.23
CA ILE A 44 13.78 -13.75 9.54
C ILE A 44 13.74 -12.32 10.04
N GLN A 45 13.26 -12.12 11.28
CA GLN A 45 13.22 -10.82 11.93
C GLN A 45 14.24 -10.78 13.07
N GLU A 46 15.17 -9.83 13.00
CA GLU A 46 16.19 -9.60 14.02
C GLU A 46 16.44 -8.10 14.20
N ASN A 47 16.51 -7.61 15.45
CA ASN A 47 16.91 -6.23 15.77
C ASN A 47 16.22 -5.14 14.94
N ASN A 48 14.90 -5.22 14.77
CA ASN A 48 14.11 -4.29 13.96
C ASN A 48 14.47 -4.31 12.47
N GLN A 49 15.00 -5.42 11.99
CA GLN A 49 15.29 -5.65 10.58
C GLN A 49 14.70 -6.98 10.13
N ILE A 50 14.26 -7.04 8.88
CA ILE A 50 13.76 -8.27 8.28
C ILE A 50 14.66 -8.65 7.12
N THR A 51 15.13 -9.88 7.14
CA THR A 51 15.91 -10.48 6.07
C THR A 51 15.09 -11.58 5.41
N ILE A 52 14.97 -11.55 4.09
CA ILE A 52 14.26 -12.55 3.33
C ILE A 52 15.27 -13.26 2.43
N SER A 53 15.22 -14.59 2.44
CA SER A 53 16.09 -15.42 1.60
C SER A 53 15.26 -16.51 0.91
N PRO A 54 15.68 -16.99 -0.27
CA PRO A 54 15.03 -18.13 -0.90
C PRO A 54 15.34 -19.43 -0.12
N VAL A 55 14.38 -20.33 -0.09
CA VAL A 55 14.54 -21.63 0.58
C VAL A 55 15.58 -22.48 -0.13
N ASP A 56 15.62 -22.41 -1.47
CA ASP A 56 16.53 -23.14 -2.33
C ASP A 56 16.92 -22.28 -3.55
N GLU A 57 17.72 -22.84 -4.44
CA GLU A 57 18.16 -22.15 -5.65
C GLU A 57 17.21 -22.33 -6.85
N SER A 58 16.01 -22.86 -6.63
CA SER A 58 15.03 -23.00 -7.70
C SER A 58 14.58 -21.64 -8.23
N GLN A 59 14.22 -21.62 -9.50
CA GLN A 59 13.75 -20.38 -10.13
C GLN A 59 12.49 -19.84 -9.46
N ALA A 60 11.60 -20.71 -9.01
CA ALA A 60 10.39 -20.34 -8.29
C ALA A 60 10.72 -19.63 -6.96
N SER A 61 11.65 -20.21 -6.16
CA SER A 61 12.06 -19.61 -4.88
C SER A 61 12.73 -18.25 -5.06
N ILE A 62 13.54 -18.09 -6.10
CA ILE A 62 14.19 -16.81 -6.41
C ILE A 62 13.15 -15.75 -6.81
N GLN A 63 12.13 -16.11 -7.59
CA GLN A 63 11.04 -15.23 -7.96
C GLN A 63 10.22 -14.80 -6.74
N TYR A 64 9.84 -15.74 -5.88
CA TYR A 64 9.11 -15.44 -4.66
C TYR A 64 9.92 -14.58 -3.66
N TRP A 65 11.22 -14.74 -3.66
CA TRP A 65 12.11 -13.94 -2.84
C TRP A 65 11.95 -12.44 -3.12
N GLY A 66 12.01 -12.03 -4.39
CA GLY A 66 11.83 -10.63 -4.77
C GLY A 66 10.41 -10.12 -4.48
N ILE A 67 9.38 -10.93 -4.79
CA ILE A 67 7.98 -10.59 -4.55
C ILE A 67 7.70 -10.44 -3.05
N GLN A 68 8.13 -11.38 -2.24
CA GLN A 68 7.92 -11.35 -0.79
C GLN A 68 8.53 -10.10 -0.16
N ARG A 69 9.75 -9.77 -0.55
CA ARG A 69 10.43 -8.57 -0.05
C ARG A 69 9.65 -7.30 -0.43
N THR A 70 9.20 -7.20 -1.67
CA THR A 70 8.47 -6.03 -2.18
C THR A 70 7.12 -5.87 -1.47
N LEU A 71 6.35 -6.94 -1.35
CA LEU A 71 5.04 -6.92 -0.69
C LEU A 71 5.17 -6.52 0.78
N LEU A 72 6.12 -7.10 1.49
CA LEU A 72 6.32 -6.80 2.91
C LEU A 72 6.79 -5.36 3.11
N ASN A 73 7.72 -4.89 2.29
CA ASN A 73 8.17 -3.50 2.35
C ASN A 73 7.03 -2.52 2.05
N ASN A 74 6.19 -2.82 1.06
CA ASN A 74 5.03 -1.99 0.73
C ASN A 74 4.04 -1.92 1.89
N ASN A 75 3.82 -3.03 2.59
CA ASN A 75 2.95 -3.06 3.76
C ASN A 75 3.51 -2.21 4.90
N ILE A 76 4.82 -2.27 5.15
CA ILE A 76 5.48 -1.45 6.18
C ILE A 76 5.34 0.04 5.85
N VAL A 77 5.59 0.43 4.61
CA VAL A 77 5.40 1.83 4.17
C VAL A 77 3.94 2.25 4.29
N GLY A 78 3.01 1.39 3.89
CA GLY A 78 1.57 1.67 3.97
C GLY A 78 1.08 1.93 5.38
N VAL A 79 1.52 1.15 6.37
CA VAL A 79 1.08 1.32 7.77
C VAL A 79 1.81 2.44 8.51
N THR A 80 2.94 2.93 7.98
CA THR A 80 3.68 4.07 8.56
C THR A 80 3.31 5.39 7.92
N GLU A 81 3.55 5.55 6.64
CA GLU A 81 3.34 6.79 5.89
C GLU A 81 2.02 6.80 5.14
N GLY A 82 1.55 5.64 4.71
CA GLY A 82 0.43 5.49 3.80
C GLY A 82 0.81 5.84 2.37
N TYR A 83 -0.07 5.52 1.46
CA TYR A 83 0.08 5.88 0.05
C TYR A 83 -0.89 7.00 -0.28
N LYS A 84 -0.41 7.98 -1.04
CA LYS A 84 -1.15 9.18 -1.40
C LYS A 84 -0.94 9.47 -2.87
N LYS A 85 -2.03 9.75 -3.58
CA LYS A 85 -1.99 10.28 -4.93
C LYS A 85 -2.87 11.50 -5.04
N THR A 86 -2.33 12.57 -5.65
CA THR A 86 -3.08 13.80 -5.89
C THR A 86 -3.34 13.92 -7.39
N LEU A 87 -4.60 14.14 -7.73
CA LEU A 87 -5.06 14.31 -9.10
C LEU A 87 -5.50 15.75 -9.29
N GLU A 88 -5.02 16.39 -10.34
CA GLU A 88 -5.43 17.74 -10.71
C GLU A 88 -6.51 17.68 -11.78
N ILE A 89 -7.58 18.43 -11.60
CA ILE A 89 -8.69 18.51 -12.55
C ILE A 89 -8.45 19.71 -13.48
N ASN A 90 -8.25 19.42 -14.75
CA ASN A 90 -8.06 20.44 -15.79
C ASN A 90 -9.30 20.51 -16.67
N GLY A 91 -10.02 21.62 -16.60
CA GLY A 91 -11.21 21.84 -17.41
C GLY A 91 -12.00 23.02 -16.88
N VAL A 92 -12.50 23.84 -17.78
CA VAL A 92 -13.33 25.02 -17.42
C VAL A 92 -14.66 24.54 -16.86
N GLY A 93 -14.98 24.96 -15.63
CA GLY A 93 -16.21 24.57 -14.94
C GLY A 93 -16.21 23.19 -14.31
N TYR A 94 -15.12 22.44 -14.41
CA TYR A 94 -14.99 21.13 -13.76
C TYR A 94 -14.68 21.31 -12.29
N LYS A 95 -15.39 20.58 -11.45
CA LYS A 95 -15.28 20.67 -9.98
C LYS A 95 -15.39 19.31 -9.33
N ALA A 96 -14.72 19.16 -8.20
CA ALA A 96 -14.88 18.02 -7.30
C ALA A 96 -15.27 18.50 -5.90
N GLN A 97 -16.20 17.81 -5.27
CA GLN A 97 -16.69 18.17 -3.94
C GLN A 97 -16.98 16.90 -3.14
N MET A 98 -16.60 16.89 -1.87
CA MET A 98 -16.87 15.77 -1.00
C MET A 98 -18.27 15.85 -0.39
N LYS A 99 -18.98 14.73 -0.38
CA LYS A 99 -20.25 14.56 0.34
C LYS A 99 -20.15 13.31 1.21
N GLY A 100 -19.79 13.49 2.49
CA GLY A 100 -19.49 12.36 3.38
C GLY A 100 -18.31 11.55 2.87
N ASN A 101 -18.53 10.26 2.58
CA ASN A 101 -17.51 9.37 2.02
C ASN A 101 -17.53 9.32 0.49
N ASN A 102 -18.41 10.07 -0.14
CA ASN A 102 -18.57 10.08 -1.59
C ASN A 102 -17.98 11.34 -2.18
N ILE A 103 -17.48 11.26 -3.39
CA ILE A 103 -17.03 12.41 -4.16
C ILE A 103 -18.08 12.73 -5.22
N GLN A 104 -18.48 14.01 -5.31
CA GLN A 104 -19.35 14.51 -6.36
C GLN A 104 -18.53 15.27 -7.38
N LEU A 105 -18.64 14.88 -8.64
CA LEU A 105 -17.87 15.45 -9.74
C LEU A 105 -18.81 16.16 -10.72
N SER A 106 -18.51 17.42 -11.02
CA SER A 106 -19.17 18.21 -12.07
C SER A 106 -18.21 18.29 -13.26
N LEU A 107 -18.47 17.49 -14.29
CA LEU A 107 -17.53 17.27 -15.41
C LEU A 107 -18.12 17.67 -16.78
N GLY A 108 -19.05 18.62 -16.79
CA GLY A 108 -19.65 19.06 -18.04
C GLY A 108 -20.80 18.20 -18.55
N PHE A 109 -21.21 17.19 -17.79
CA PHE A 109 -22.41 16.41 -18.06
C PHE A 109 -23.66 17.17 -17.59
N SER A 110 -24.82 16.79 -18.06
CA SER A 110 -26.10 17.36 -17.62
C SER A 110 -26.43 17.07 -16.16
N HIS A 111 -25.76 16.12 -15.55
CA HIS A 111 -25.88 15.74 -14.13
C HIS A 111 -24.51 15.56 -13.51
N ASP A 112 -24.43 15.66 -12.19
CA ASP A 112 -23.21 15.39 -11.46
C ASP A 112 -22.99 13.88 -11.31
N ILE A 113 -21.72 13.49 -11.27
CA ILE A 113 -21.33 12.09 -11.04
C ILE A 113 -20.96 11.92 -9.58
N ASN A 114 -21.58 10.96 -8.92
CA ASN A 114 -21.26 10.56 -7.55
C ASN A 114 -20.44 9.28 -7.59
N TYR A 115 -19.30 9.28 -6.93
CA TYR A 115 -18.41 8.13 -6.80
C TYR A 115 -18.20 7.82 -5.33
N GLU A 116 -18.52 6.60 -4.94
CA GLU A 116 -18.31 6.12 -3.58
C GLU A 116 -16.90 5.58 -3.43
N ALA A 117 -16.20 6.02 -2.37
CA ALA A 117 -14.85 5.52 -2.09
C ALA A 117 -14.92 4.03 -1.71
N PRO A 118 -14.12 3.16 -2.36
CA PRO A 118 -14.04 1.76 -1.97
C PRO A 118 -13.53 1.60 -0.55
N GLU A 119 -13.79 0.43 0.06
CA GLU A 119 -13.31 0.11 1.39
C GLU A 119 -11.77 0.20 1.45
N GLY A 120 -11.25 0.84 2.50
CA GLY A 120 -9.82 1.03 2.69
C GLY A 120 -9.22 2.22 1.95
N ILE A 121 -10.02 2.95 1.18
CA ILE A 121 -9.58 4.15 0.45
C ILE A 121 -10.30 5.37 0.98
N LYS A 122 -9.52 6.43 1.24
CA LYS A 122 -10.05 7.73 1.65
C LYS A 122 -9.81 8.74 0.53
N ILE A 123 -10.83 9.50 0.19
CA ILE A 123 -10.75 10.55 -0.83
C ILE A 123 -10.94 11.90 -0.14
N GLU A 124 -10.08 12.86 -0.48
CA GLU A 124 -10.16 14.22 0.04
C GLU A 124 -10.08 15.23 -1.10
N THR A 125 -10.79 16.34 -0.97
CA THR A 125 -10.70 17.47 -1.90
C THR A 125 -10.30 18.71 -1.12
N SER A 126 -9.04 19.08 -1.18
CA SER A 126 -8.55 20.32 -0.54
C SER A 126 -8.99 21.56 -1.30
N THR A 127 -9.08 21.46 -2.61
CA THR A 127 -9.63 22.49 -3.51
C THR A 127 -10.58 21.83 -4.51
N PRO A 128 -11.50 22.60 -5.13
CA PRO A 128 -12.42 22.03 -6.13
C PRO A 128 -11.74 21.45 -7.36
N THR A 129 -10.45 21.74 -7.58
CA THR A 129 -9.68 21.26 -8.74
C THR A 129 -8.66 20.20 -8.39
N GLU A 130 -8.56 19.78 -7.14
CA GLU A 130 -7.63 18.75 -6.69
C GLU A 130 -8.35 17.65 -5.94
N VAL A 131 -8.02 16.41 -6.26
CA VAL A 131 -8.51 15.23 -5.56
C VAL A 131 -7.33 14.45 -5.03
N THR A 132 -7.32 14.18 -3.73
CA THR A 132 -6.29 13.38 -3.07
C THR A 132 -6.86 12.03 -2.67
N VAL A 133 -6.21 10.97 -3.09
CA VAL A 133 -6.58 9.59 -2.76
C VAL A 133 -5.56 9.02 -1.79
N LEU A 134 -6.03 8.51 -0.67
CA LEU A 134 -5.20 7.96 0.41
C LEU A 134 -5.52 6.49 0.61
N SER A 135 -4.49 5.66 0.79
CA SER A 135 -4.65 4.23 1.04
C SER A 135 -3.50 3.69 1.89
N LEU A 136 -3.75 2.57 2.58
CA LEU A 136 -2.71 1.80 3.27
C LEU A 136 -1.92 0.93 2.29
N ILE A 137 -2.53 0.55 1.18
CA ILE A 137 -1.90 -0.27 0.15
C ILE A 137 -1.47 0.60 -1.03
N HIS A 138 -0.56 0.09 -1.84
CA HIS A 138 -0.09 0.81 -3.02
C HIS A 138 -1.25 1.07 -3.99
N ILE A 139 -1.40 2.33 -4.38
CA ILE A 139 -2.46 2.79 -5.28
C ILE A 139 -2.13 2.49 -6.74
#